data_bcc4844d4b9a0cf885976c297e0bc283
#
_entry.id   bcc4844d4b9a0cf885976c297e0bc283
#
_cell.length_a   1.000
_cell.length_b   1.000
_cell.length_c   1.000
_cell.angle_alpha   90.00
_cell.angle_beta   90.00
_cell.angle_gamma   90.00
#
_symmetry.space_group_name_H-M   'P 1'
#
loop_
_entity.id
_entity.type
_entity.pdbx_description
1 polymer ?
#
loop_
_entity_poly.entity_id
_entity_poly.type
_entity_poly.pdbx_seq_one_letter_code
_entity_poly.pdbx_strand_id
1 'polypeptide(L)'
;MARWNKEKRVLDHEHTKFWRYEMKDVEQPNLQKDVFPYDEVCRIVFDHKIVSMSPAEDIFITDTTFRDGQQARPPYTVKQIADLYSMMSRLGGERGVIRQTEFFLYSQRDREALEACRGMNLRYPEITGWIRAVKEDVPLVREAGLRETGVLTSVSDYHVFLKLGVTRKQAMEMYLDVVRSLLEAGVVARCHFEDLTRSDIYGFVVPFAIELMKLREQSGVDVKIRLCDTMGYGVTYPGAALPRSVDKIVRAFIEDAGVPGHLLEWHGHNDFHKALINATTAWLYGCSGANGTLMGIGERTGNPPVEALIFEYIQLHGENRGIDTTVITEIADYVRREMNFKIAPNYPFVGSEFNVTRAGVHLDGLVKNEEIYNIFDTARILKRPIMLEITDKSGKAGIVHWINSRLDLKNGEAIDKRHPGISAIHKWVMKQYEGGRMTSISNDEMEKVVRKFLPEQFMSDLEKIKYRAAQAAVAVVRQVIEHPVMKAMNPEMQEPIMQQFIDENPSIQFAYVVDTHGRKITRNITHITDRAKYENFGVGTDYSNREWFIRPMETGKIHVTDFYISKMTGALCITVSAPIVDEHDEIRGVFGVDIRFEEWTKSVDLISEATERALKAEYEAKKKSDHWF
;
A
#
# COMPACT_ATOMS: atom_id res chain seq x y z
N MET A 1 -4.14 45.14 -32.75
CA MET A 1 -5.46 45.65 -33.27
C MET A 1 -6.34 44.44 -33.53
N ALA A 2 -7.61 44.54 -33.17
CA ALA A 2 -8.56 43.47 -33.48
C ALA A 2 -8.69 43.35 -35.01
N ARG A 3 -8.53 42.16 -35.55
CA ARG A 3 -8.73 41.87 -36.97
C ARG A 3 -9.90 40.90 -37.11
N TRP A 4 -10.78 41.17 -38.11
CA TRP A 4 -11.85 40.23 -38.45
C TRP A 4 -11.26 38.98 -39.13
N ASN A 5 -11.36 37.85 -38.46
CA ASN A 5 -11.01 36.55 -39.05
C ASN A 5 -12.20 36.05 -39.87
N LYS A 6 -12.08 36.08 -41.19
CA LYS A 6 -13.13 35.72 -42.13
C LYS A 6 -13.49 34.22 -42.10
N GLU A 7 -12.50 33.37 -41.80
CA GLU A 7 -12.71 31.92 -41.74
C GLU A 7 -13.47 31.51 -40.46
N LYS A 8 -13.00 32.05 -39.33
CA LYS A 8 -13.59 31.77 -38.01
C LYS A 8 -14.84 32.62 -37.71
N ARG A 9 -15.11 33.64 -38.52
CA ARG A 9 -16.18 34.64 -38.33
C ARG A 9 -16.18 35.27 -36.93
N VAL A 10 -15.00 35.57 -36.41
CA VAL A 10 -14.81 36.22 -35.12
C VAL A 10 -13.81 37.36 -35.22
N LEU A 11 -13.87 38.28 -34.28
CA LEU A 11 -12.82 39.28 -34.09
C LEU A 11 -11.63 38.60 -33.42
N ASP A 12 -10.52 38.47 -34.16
CA ASP A 12 -9.27 37.96 -33.65
C ASP A 12 -8.49 39.09 -32.98
N HIS A 13 -8.27 38.96 -31.68
CA HIS A 13 -7.58 39.95 -30.88
C HIS A 13 -6.08 39.62 -30.79
N GLU A 14 -5.40 39.44 -31.92
CA GLU A 14 -3.98 39.22 -31.92
C GLU A 14 -3.25 40.39 -31.23
N HIS A 15 -2.46 40.10 -30.22
CA HIS A 15 -1.34 40.90 -29.73
C HIS A 15 -1.60 42.24 -29.03
N THR A 16 -2.77 42.51 -28.47
CA THR A 16 -3.02 43.78 -27.76
C THR A 16 -2.81 43.72 -26.25
N LYS A 17 -2.28 42.62 -25.71
CA LYS A 17 -2.44 42.30 -24.30
C LYS A 17 -1.29 42.71 -23.41
N PHE A 18 -0.05 42.64 -23.90
CA PHE A 18 1.16 42.70 -23.07
C PHE A 18 1.57 44.06 -22.57
N TRP A 19 1.09 45.13 -23.17
CA TRP A 19 1.50 46.49 -22.84
C TRP A 19 0.57 47.24 -21.88
N ARG A 20 -0.50 46.58 -21.42
CA ARG A 20 -1.48 47.22 -20.52
C ARG A 20 -1.09 47.18 -19.05
N TYR A 21 -0.23 46.27 -18.66
CA TYR A 21 0.13 46.03 -17.28
C TYR A 21 1.60 46.37 -17.04
N GLU A 22 1.82 47.54 -16.52
CA GLU A 22 3.16 47.96 -16.10
C GLU A 22 3.41 47.58 -14.66
N MET A 23 4.64 47.16 -14.38
CA MET A 23 5.06 46.83 -13.02
C MET A 23 5.01 48.08 -12.14
N LYS A 24 4.36 47.95 -10.98
CA LYS A 24 4.28 48.97 -9.95
C LYS A 24 5.39 48.75 -8.94
N ASP A 25 6.51 49.41 -9.12
CA ASP A 25 7.51 49.43 -8.07
C ASP A 25 7.04 50.33 -6.93
N VAL A 26 7.08 49.80 -5.70
CA VAL A 26 6.62 50.49 -4.51
C VAL A 26 7.76 50.61 -3.49
N GLU A 27 7.80 51.72 -2.77
CA GLU A 27 8.85 51.96 -1.77
C GLU A 27 8.62 51.19 -0.46
N GLN A 28 7.37 50.87 -0.17
CA GLN A 28 6.96 50.13 1.03
C GLN A 28 6.14 48.90 0.64
N PRO A 29 6.27 47.80 1.38
CA PRO A 29 5.53 46.56 1.07
C PRO A 29 4.02 46.76 1.29
N ASN A 30 3.21 46.29 0.34
CA ASN A 30 1.78 46.13 0.54
C ASN A 30 1.48 44.74 1.10
N LEU A 31 1.39 44.62 2.41
CA LEU A 31 1.15 43.37 3.10
C LEU A 31 -0.34 42.97 3.15
N GLN A 32 -1.22 43.79 2.56
CA GLN A 32 -2.68 43.56 2.50
C GLN A 32 -3.27 43.14 3.87
N LYS A 33 -2.93 43.87 4.94
CA LYS A 33 -3.29 43.53 6.32
C LYS A 33 -4.80 43.53 6.60
N ASP A 34 -5.57 44.23 5.80
CA ASP A 34 -7.04 44.21 5.78
C ASP A 34 -7.62 42.83 5.34
N VAL A 35 -6.89 42.09 4.52
CA VAL A 35 -7.25 40.73 4.07
C VAL A 35 -6.51 39.66 4.88
N PHE A 36 -5.24 39.89 5.21
CA PHE A 36 -4.35 38.98 5.91
C PHE A 36 -3.89 39.55 7.26
N PRO A 37 -4.80 39.77 8.23
CA PRO A 37 -4.42 40.11 9.59
C PRO A 37 -3.66 38.94 10.19
N TYR A 38 -2.62 39.20 10.96
CA TYR A 38 -1.82 38.09 11.53
C TYR A 38 -2.45 37.50 12.80
N ASP A 39 -3.16 38.32 13.52
CA ASP A 39 -3.79 38.03 14.82
C ASP A 39 -5.23 37.51 14.72
N GLU A 40 -5.78 37.45 13.49
CA GLU A 40 -7.11 36.89 13.21
C GLU A 40 -7.06 35.92 12.04
N VAL A 41 -8.09 35.07 11.90
CA VAL A 41 -8.26 34.25 10.70
C VAL A 41 -8.57 35.16 9.50
N CYS A 42 -7.79 35.00 8.43
CA CYS A 42 -7.91 35.85 7.24
C CYS A 42 -9.30 35.74 6.58
N ARG A 43 -9.82 36.87 6.14
CA ARG A 43 -11.14 36.96 5.49
C ARG A 43 -11.10 36.44 4.06
N ILE A 44 -12.24 35.97 3.59
CA ILE A 44 -12.49 35.74 2.15
C ILE A 44 -13.28 36.96 1.67
N VAL A 45 -12.67 37.72 0.78
CA VAL A 45 -13.29 38.91 0.18
C VAL A 45 -13.96 38.50 -1.12
N PHE A 46 -15.13 39.06 -1.38
CA PHE A 46 -15.90 38.83 -2.62
C PHE A 46 -16.05 40.13 -3.40
N ASP A 47 -15.77 40.09 -4.70
CA ASP A 47 -16.04 41.18 -5.64
C ASP A 47 -17.25 40.87 -6.54
N HIS A 48 -17.87 39.68 -6.35
CA HIS A 48 -19.04 39.19 -7.08
C HIS A 48 -18.85 39.05 -8.60
N LYS A 49 -17.63 39.13 -9.11
CA LYS A 49 -17.31 38.88 -10.50
C LYS A 49 -17.04 37.39 -10.70
N ILE A 50 -17.77 36.78 -11.61
CA ILE A 50 -17.63 35.35 -11.94
C ILE A 50 -16.82 35.23 -13.23
N VAL A 51 -15.89 34.28 -13.23
CA VAL A 51 -15.12 33.88 -14.40
C VAL A 51 -15.73 32.62 -14.99
N SER A 52 -15.91 32.58 -16.31
CA SER A 52 -16.40 31.37 -16.99
C SER A 52 -15.36 30.27 -16.99
N MET A 53 -15.80 29.05 -16.72
CA MET A 53 -14.96 27.87 -16.79
C MET A 53 -14.48 27.64 -18.23
N SER A 54 -13.18 27.32 -18.37
CA SER A 54 -12.52 27.01 -19.64
C SER A 54 -11.43 25.98 -19.37
N PRO A 55 -11.78 24.68 -19.33
CA PRO A 55 -10.84 23.61 -18.99
C PRO A 55 -9.64 23.57 -19.92
N ALA A 56 -8.49 23.14 -19.40
CA ALA A 56 -7.33 22.88 -20.21
C ALA A 56 -7.58 21.69 -21.15
N GLU A 57 -7.03 21.75 -22.37
CA GLU A 57 -7.17 20.67 -23.36
C GLU A 57 -6.48 19.38 -22.93
N ASP A 58 -5.30 19.50 -22.32
CA ASP A 58 -4.56 18.39 -21.71
C ASP A 58 -4.26 18.72 -20.26
N ILE A 59 -4.62 17.81 -19.37
CA ILE A 59 -4.33 17.92 -17.94
C ILE A 59 -3.40 16.80 -17.52
N PHE A 60 -2.51 17.09 -16.59
CA PHE A 60 -1.53 16.14 -16.07
C PHE A 60 -1.15 16.46 -14.62
N ILE A 61 -0.52 15.49 -13.98
CA ILE A 61 -0.02 15.61 -12.61
C ILE A 61 1.50 15.75 -12.67
N THR A 62 2.06 16.58 -11.82
CA THR A 62 3.48 16.62 -11.52
C THR A 62 3.71 16.27 -10.06
N ASP A 63 4.81 15.60 -9.76
CA ASP A 63 5.16 15.17 -8.42
C ASP A 63 6.30 16.00 -7.84
N THR A 64 6.22 16.29 -6.56
CA THR A 64 7.29 16.96 -5.80
C THR A 64 7.63 16.24 -4.49
N THR A 65 7.33 14.93 -4.42
CA THR A 65 7.61 14.09 -3.23
C THR A 65 9.11 14.10 -2.89
N PHE A 66 9.98 14.12 -3.91
CA PHE A 66 11.44 14.08 -3.70
C PHE A 66 12.07 15.45 -3.47
N ARG A 67 11.30 16.50 -3.55
CA ARG A 67 11.74 17.86 -3.22
C ARG A 67 10.97 18.41 -2.01
N ASP A 68 9.68 18.77 -2.18
CA ASP A 68 8.85 19.35 -1.11
C ASP A 68 8.55 18.33 0.00
N GLY A 69 8.26 17.09 -0.40
CA GLY A 69 8.06 16.00 0.55
C GLY A 69 9.27 15.73 1.44
N GLN A 70 10.49 15.85 0.91
CA GLN A 70 11.71 15.69 1.70
C GLN A 70 11.96 16.86 2.70
N GLN A 71 11.43 18.06 2.45
CA GLN A 71 11.58 19.17 3.39
C GLN A 71 10.84 18.92 4.72
N ALA A 72 9.76 18.17 4.67
CA ALA A 72 8.95 17.86 5.84
C ALA A 72 9.44 16.64 6.64
N ARG A 73 10.49 15.96 6.20
CA ARG A 73 10.92 14.68 6.77
C ARG A 73 12.44 14.51 6.77
N PRO A 74 12.97 13.50 7.50
CA PRO A 74 14.34 13.08 7.27
C PRO A 74 14.56 12.74 5.80
N PRO A 75 15.73 13.04 5.23
CA PRO A 75 16.02 12.80 3.83
C PRO A 75 15.83 11.33 3.46
N TYR A 76 15.20 11.08 2.31
CA TYR A 76 15.00 9.73 1.80
C TYR A 76 16.32 9.10 1.36
N THR A 77 16.41 7.80 1.45
CA THR A 77 17.53 7.05 0.88
C THR A 77 17.41 6.96 -0.63
N VAL A 78 18.53 6.76 -1.32
CA VAL A 78 18.56 6.54 -2.79
C VAL A 78 17.60 5.41 -3.19
N LYS A 79 17.59 4.31 -2.41
CA LYS A 79 16.69 3.18 -2.66
C LYS A 79 15.21 3.57 -2.53
N GLN A 80 14.85 4.33 -1.49
CA GLN A 80 13.46 4.77 -1.29
C GLN A 80 12.97 5.66 -2.44
N ILE A 81 13.81 6.56 -2.91
CA ILE A 81 13.50 7.42 -4.05
C ILE A 81 13.33 6.58 -5.32
N ALA A 82 14.23 5.67 -5.59
CA ALA A 82 14.20 4.80 -6.76
C ALA A 82 12.96 3.87 -6.77
N ASP A 83 12.64 3.26 -5.64
CA ASP A 83 11.47 2.40 -5.51
C ASP A 83 10.17 3.19 -5.75
N LEU A 84 10.02 4.38 -5.11
CA LEU A 84 8.84 5.23 -5.30
C LEU A 84 8.73 5.79 -6.72
N TYR A 85 9.86 6.14 -7.35
CA TYR A 85 9.91 6.58 -8.74
C TYR A 85 9.39 5.50 -9.70
N SER A 86 9.82 4.26 -9.50
CA SER A 86 9.32 3.11 -10.27
C SER A 86 7.82 2.89 -10.06
N MET A 87 7.34 2.99 -8.81
CA MET A 87 5.91 2.88 -8.52
C MET A 87 5.10 4.02 -9.14
N MET A 88 5.59 5.26 -9.13
CA MET A 88 4.93 6.39 -9.80
C MET A 88 4.80 6.18 -11.31
N SER A 89 5.81 5.61 -11.94
CA SER A 89 5.76 5.28 -13.38
C SER A 89 4.64 4.29 -13.68
N ARG A 90 4.51 3.24 -12.86
CA ARG A 90 3.44 2.24 -12.99
C ARG A 90 2.07 2.87 -12.71
N LEU A 91 1.95 3.69 -11.67
CA LEU A 91 0.73 4.39 -11.31
C LEU A 91 0.26 5.32 -12.45
N GLY A 92 1.16 6.15 -12.99
CA GLY A 92 0.83 7.12 -14.05
C GLY A 92 0.59 6.50 -15.43
N GLY A 93 1.00 5.24 -15.63
CA GLY A 93 0.86 4.50 -16.87
C GLY A 93 1.68 5.04 -18.03
N GLU A 94 1.58 4.37 -19.18
CA GLU A 94 2.40 4.68 -20.37
C GLU A 94 2.12 6.07 -20.99
N ARG A 95 0.93 6.62 -20.75
CA ARG A 95 0.56 7.97 -21.21
C ARG A 95 1.18 9.08 -20.35
N GLY A 96 1.77 8.74 -19.21
CA GLY A 96 2.43 9.69 -18.32
C GLY A 96 1.45 10.69 -17.70
N VAL A 97 0.39 10.19 -17.07
CA VAL A 97 -0.54 11.03 -16.30
C VAL A 97 0.20 11.73 -15.17
N ILE A 98 1.15 11.03 -14.50
CA ILE A 98 2.19 11.66 -13.69
C ILE A 98 3.32 12.01 -14.65
N ARG A 99 3.34 13.28 -15.10
CA ARG A 99 4.19 13.74 -16.19
C ARG A 99 5.64 13.94 -15.77
N GLN A 100 5.88 14.55 -14.63
CA GLN A 100 7.19 14.96 -14.14
C GLN A 100 7.32 14.73 -12.65
N THR A 101 8.56 14.53 -12.17
CA THR A 101 8.90 14.54 -10.75
C THR A 101 10.14 15.41 -10.52
N GLU A 102 10.16 16.12 -9.38
CA GLU A 102 11.13 17.18 -9.08
C GLU A 102 12.13 16.74 -8.02
N PHE A 103 13.42 16.95 -8.29
CA PHE A 103 14.54 16.58 -7.42
C PHE A 103 15.30 17.77 -6.89
N PHE A 104 15.83 17.68 -5.68
CA PHE A 104 16.95 18.51 -5.25
C PHE A 104 18.24 18.11 -5.96
N LEU A 105 19.20 19.08 -6.08
CA LEU A 105 20.47 18.90 -6.75
C LEU A 105 21.68 19.18 -5.85
N TYR A 106 21.47 19.57 -4.59
CA TYR A 106 22.51 20.15 -3.75
C TYR A 106 23.43 19.11 -3.10
N SER A 107 22.90 17.99 -2.65
CA SER A 107 23.69 16.96 -1.98
C SER A 107 24.17 15.86 -2.93
N GLN A 108 25.21 15.15 -2.53
CA GLN A 108 25.66 13.95 -3.26
C GLN A 108 24.54 12.91 -3.35
N ARG A 109 23.77 12.71 -2.27
CA ARG A 109 22.64 11.77 -2.22
C ARG A 109 21.55 12.14 -3.23
N ASP A 110 21.24 13.43 -3.39
CA ASP A 110 20.25 13.87 -4.38
C ASP A 110 20.69 13.50 -5.79
N ARG A 111 21.96 13.72 -6.12
CA ARG A 111 22.55 13.34 -7.40
C ARG A 111 22.58 11.83 -7.63
N GLU A 112 22.98 11.06 -6.62
CA GLU A 112 22.94 9.59 -6.68
C GLU A 112 21.52 9.05 -6.90
N ALA A 113 20.52 9.62 -6.23
CA ALA A 113 19.12 9.26 -6.41
C ALA A 113 18.60 9.59 -7.81
N LEU A 114 18.96 10.76 -8.32
CA LEU A 114 18.64 11.19 -9.69
C LEU A 114 19.24 10.22 -10.71
N GLU A 115 20.52 9.86 -10.57
CA GLU A 115 21.18 8.91 -11.48
C GLU A 115 20.59 7.50 -11.38
N ALA A 116 20.24 7.03 -10.18
CA ALA A 116 19.56 5.76 -9.99
C ALA A 116 18.21 5.72 -10.72
N CYS A 117 17.41 6.79 -10.61
CA CYS A 117 16.13 6.90 -11.33
C CYS A 117 16.34 7.01 -12.85
N ARG A 118 17.32 7.80 -13.31
CA ARG A 118 17.65 7.90 -14.72
C ARG A 118 18.07 6.56 -15.32
N GLY A 119 18.85 5.77 -14.58
CA GLY A 119 19.31 4.45 -14.99
C GLY A 119 18.17 3.44 -15.24
N MET A 120 16.97 3.70 -14.74
CA MET A 120 15.80 2.85 -15.00
C MET A 120 15.22 3.03 -16.41
N ASN A 121 15.61 4.09 -17.13
CA ASN A 121 15.15 4.41 -18.49
C ASN A 121 13.60 4.44 -18.63
N LEU A 122 12.90 4.87 -17.60
CA LEU A 122 11.45 5.04 -17.64
C LEU A 122 11.09 6.31 -18.41
N ARG A 123 10.07 6.22 -19.27
CA ARG A 123 9.61 7.37 -20.05
C ARG A 123 8.98 8.43 -19.14
N TYR A 124 8.21 8.01 -18.16
CA TYR A 124 7.51 8.86 -17.20
C TYR A 124 7.65 8.30 -15.78
N PRO A 125 7.65 9.18 -14.75
CA PRO A 125 7.72 10.64 -14.83
C PRO A 125 9.07 11.12 -15.37
N GLU A 126 9.07 12.22 -16.12
CA GLU A 126 10.30 12.92 -16.51
C GLU A 126 10.97 13.53 -15.28
N ILE A 127 12.29 13.42 -15.22
CA ILE A 127 13.08 13.94 -14.10
C ILE A 127 13.36 15.43 -14.32
N THR A 128 12.98 16.27 -13.36
CA THR A 128 13.27 17.70 -13.33
C THR A 128 14.03 18.08 -12.06
N GLY A 129 14.75 19.19 -12.09
CA GLY A 129 15.47 19.71 -10.93
C GLY A 129 14.72 20.85 -10.22
N TRP A 130 15.32 21.33 -9.14
CA TRP A 130 14.92 22.53 -8.45
C TRP A 130 16.14 23.29 -7.93
N ILE A 131 16.16 24.62 -8.18
CA ILE A 131 17.20 25.52 -7.73
C ILE A 131 16.63 26.82 -7.14
N ARG A 132 17.43 27.52 -6.35
CA ARG A 132 17.17 28.90 -5.97
C ARG A 132 17.34 29.81 -7.18
N ALA A 133 16.73 30.98 -7.13
CA ALA A 133 16.93 32.00 -8.19
C ALA A 133 18.25 32.75 -8.00
N VAL A 134 19.38 32.03 -8.05
CA VAL A 134 20.74 32.56 -8.00
C VAL A 134 21.59 31.90 -9.09
N LYS A 135 22.48 32.71 -9.73
CA LYS A 135 23.30 32.21 -10.86
C LYS A 135 24.22 31.08 -10.49
N GLU A 136 24.67 31.04 -9.25
CA GLU A 136 25.56 30.02 -8.71
C GLU A 136 24.95 28.61 -8.71
N ASP A 137 23.62 28.51 -8.76
CA ASP A 137 22.92 27.23 -8.82
C ASP A 137 22.71 26.70 -10.26
N VAL A 138 22.84 27.56 -11.29
CA VAL A 138 22.66 27.16 -12.71
C VAL A 138 23.63 26.03 -13.14
N PRO A 139 24.89 26.01 -12.73
CA PRO A 139 25.80 24.91 -13.04
C PRO A 139 25.29 23.55 -12.57
N LEU A 140 24.61 23.47 -11.42
CA LEU A 140 24.06 22.20 -10.88
C LEU A 140 23.09 21.52 -11.87
N VAL A 141 22.27 22.32 -12.56
CA VAL A 141 21.31 21.83 -13.55
C VAL A 141 22.02 21.26 -14.77
N ARG A 142 23.06 21.99 -15.25
CA ARG A 142 23.86 21.57 -16.39
C ARG A 142 24.65 20.30 -16.12
N GLU A 143 25.33 20.24 -14.97
CA GLU A 143 26.08 19.07 -14.51
C GLU A 143 25.16 17.84 -14.35
N ALA A 144 23.94 18.04 -13.85
CA ALA A 144 22.94 17.00 -13.77
C ALA A 144 22.33 16.62 -15.14
N GLY A 145 22.65 17.33 -16.22
CA GLY A 145 22.15 17.04 -17.57
C GLY A 145 20.62 17.14 -17.70
N LEU A 146 19.99 18.02 -16.95
CA LEU A 146 18.55 18.18 -16.94
C LEU A 146 18.06 19.12 -18.04
N ARG A 147 16.90 18.80 -18.62
CA ARG A 147 16.24 19.63 -19.65
C ARG A 147 15.30 20.67 -19.06
N GLU A 148 14.89 20.52 -17.80
CA GLU A 148 13.97 21.43 -17.11
C GLU A 148 14.34 21.51 -15.62
N THR A 149 14.22 22.71 -15.05
CA THR A 149 14.38 22.92 -13.62
C THR A 149 13.37 23.93 -13.06
N GLY A 150 12.89 23.69 -11.85
CA GLY A 150 12.20 24.70 -11.05
C GLY A 150 13.17 25.79 -10.59
N VAL A 151 12.72 27.02 -10.58
CA VAL A 151 13.44 28.20 -10.09
C VAL A 151 12.56 28.92 -9.07
N LEU A 152 13.03 29.10 -7.85
CA LEU A 152 12.25 29.75 -6.79
C LEU A 152 12.18 31.27 -7.01
N THR A 153 11.03 31.75 -7.46
CA THR A 153 10.77 33.17 -7.71
C THR A 153 9.65 33.65 -6.78
N SER A 154 10.00 34.25 -5.65
CA SER A 154 9.01 34.76 -4.70
C SER A 154 8.33 36.03 -5.22
N VAL A 155 6.98 36.09 -5.12
CA VAL A 155 6.21 37.18 -5.75
C VAL A 155 5.36 38.02 -4.80
N SER A 156 5.29 37.65 -3.50
CA SER A 156 4.61 38.49 -2.51
C SER A 156 5.55 39.53 -1.92
N ASP A 157 5.01 40.67 -1.52
CA ASP A 157 5.76 41.69 -0.80
C ASP A 157 6.28 41.19 0.56
N TYR A 158 5.64 40.18 1.17
CA TYR A 158 6.17 39.48 2.34
C TYR A 158 7.55 38.88 2.04
N HIS A 159 7.72 38.26 0.90
CA HIS A 159 8.97 37.62 0.53
C HIS A 159 9.95 38.59 -0.07
N VAL A 160 9.50 39.47 -0.98
CA VAL A 160 10.37 40.42 -1.69
C VAL A 160 10.99 41.41 -0.70
N PHE A 161 10.19 42.06 0.13
CA PHE A 161 10.69 43.09 1.04
C PHE A 161 11.22 42.53 2.36
N LEU A 162 10.50 41.57 2.99
CA LEU A 162 10.85 41.13 4.35
C LEU A 162 11.86 39.99 4.35
N LYS A 163 11.86 39.10 3.33
CA LYS A 163 12.78 37.96 3.24
C LYS A 163 14.03 38.34 2.42
N LEU A 164 13.85 38.93 1.23
CA LEU A 164 14.95 39.24 0.33
C LEU A 164 15.54 40.63 0.55
N GLY A 165 14.80 41.57 1.12
CA GLY A 165 15.25 42.92 1.42
C GLY A 165 15.46 43.77 0.15
N VAL A 166 14.70 43.54 -0.91
CA VAL A 166 14.81 44.21 -2.21
C VAL A 166 13.48 44.82 -2.66
N THR A 167 13.49 45.68 -3.67
CA THR A 167 12.26 46.15 -4.32
C THR A 167 11.73 45.12 -5.32
N ARG A 168 10.46 45.26 -5.74
CA ARG A 168 9.85 44.42 -6.77
C ARG A 168 10.67 44.43 -8.07
N LYS A 169 11.17 45.60 -8.47
CA LYS A 169 12.00 45.77 -9.67
C LYS A 169 13.30 44.97 -9.55
N GLN A 170 14.00 45.12 -8.43
CA GLN A 170 15.24 44.38 -8.18
C GLN A 170 15.02 42.87 -8.16
N ALA A 171 13.95 42.38 -7.49
CA ALA A 171 13.61 40.98 -7.48
C ALA A 171 13.35 40.45 -8.90
N MET A 172 12.55 41.14 -9.69
CA MET A 172 12.26 40.78 -11.07
C MET A 172 13.52 40.69 -11.91
N GLU A 173 14.41 41.71 -11.84
CA GLU A 173 15.68 41.72 -12.58
C GLU A 173 16.58 40.54 -12.20
N MET A 174 16.70 40.24 -10.89
CA MET A 174 17.46 39.08 -10.41
C MET A 174 16.89 37.77 -10.97
N TYR A 175 15.57 37.57 -10.95
CA TYR A 175 14.93 36.37 -11.45
C TYR A 175 15.10 36.22 -12.97
N LEU A 176 14.86 37.29 -13.74
CA LEU A 176 15.01 37.27 -15.19
C LEU A 176 16.45 36.96 -15.62
N ASP A 177 17.45 37.38 -14.84
CA ASP A 177 18.84 37.10 -15.12
C ASP A 177 19.21 35.62 -14.96
N VAL A 178 18.67 34.94 -13.94
CA VAL A 178 18.82 33.50 -13.79
C VAL A 178 18.08 32.73 -14.89
N VAL A 179 16.87 33.17 -15.24
CA VAL A 179 16.08 32.56 -16.31
C VAL A 179 16.83 32.67 -17.64
N ARG A 180 17.38 33.83 -17.99
CA ARG A 180 18.21 34.00 -19.21
C ARG A 180 19.35 33.00 -19.24
N SER A 181 20.07 32.84 -18.14
CA SER A 181 21.21 31.92 -18.07
C SER A 181 20.80 30.46 -18.29
N LEU A 182 19.58 30.04 -17.85
CA LEU A 182 19.03 28.72 -18.13
C LEU A 182 18.63 28.56 -19.59
N LEU A 183 17.94 29.56 -20.16
CA LEU A 183 17.51 29.54 -21.57
C LEU A 183 18.72 29.55 -22.54
N GLU A 184 19.78 30.29 -22.24
CA GLU A 184 21.05 30.24 -22.98
C GLU A 184 21.69 28.83 -22.95
N ALA A 185 21.47 28.08 -21.89
CA ALA A 185 21.90 26.69 -21.77
C ALA A 185 20.92 25.69 -22.42
N GLY A 186 19.82 26.14 -23.02
CA GLY A 186 18.77 25.30 -23.60
C GLY A 186 17.90 24.58 -22.56
N VAL A 187 17.87 25.06 -21.32
CA VAL A 187 17.12 24.48 -20.20
C VAL A 187 15.80 25.21 -20.01
N VAL A 188 14.71 24.50 -19.97
CA VAL A 188 13.37 25.03 -19.63
C VAL A 188 13.36 25.50 -18.17
N ALA A 189 13.04 26.77 -17.95
CA ALA A 189 12.89 27.33 -16.61
C ALA A 189 11.42 27.25 -16.18
N ARG A 190 11.12 26.56 -15.09
CA ARG A 190 9.81 26.56 -14.44
C ARG A 190 9.84 27.50 -13.23
N CYS A 191 9.39 28.74 -13.42
CA CYS A 191 9.40 29.76 -12.38
C CYS A 191 8.32 29.49 -11.33
N HIS A 192 8.71 29.22 -10.08
CA HIS A 192 7.80 29.00 -8.95
C HIS A 192 7.42 30.34 -8.34
N PHE A 193 6.23 30.83 -8.62
CA PHE A 193 5.70 32.08 -8.08
C PHE A 193 5.29 31.89 -6.62
N GLU A 194 6.29 31.82 -5.72
CA GLU A 194 6.09 31.57 -4.29
C GLU A 194 5.23 32.66 -3.67
N ASP A 195 4.25 32.23 -2.86
CA ASP A 195 3.31 33.08 -2.12
C ASP A 195 2.38 33.93 -3.00
N LEU A 196 1.95 33.35 -4.12
CA LEU A 196 1.12 34.00 -5.13
C LEU A 196 -0.21 34.51 -4.57
N THR A 197 -0.85 33.73 -3.68
CA THR A 197 -2.18 34.04 -3.13
C THR A 197 -2.20 35.18 -2.11
N ARG A 198 -1.03 35.81 -1.83
CA ARG A 198 -0.89 37.06 -1.06
C ARG A 198 -0.21 38.19 -1.86
N SER A 199 -0.10 38.02 -3.17
CA SER A 199 0.66 38.94 -4.05
C SER A 199 -0.22 39.97 -4.69
N ASP A 200 0.41 41.06 -5.17
CA ASP A 200 -0.22 42.05 -6.06
C ASP A 200 -0.27 41.50 -7.49
N ILE A 201 -1.40 40.90 -7.86
CA ILE A 201 -1.54 40.19 -9.13
C ILE A 201 -1.28 41.12 -10.33
N TYR A 202 -1.90 42.28 -10.35
CA TYR A 202 -1.77 43.20 -11.50
C TYR A 202 -0.61 44.20 -11.38
N GLY A 203 -0.16 44.49 -10.18
CA GLY A 203 0.96 45.42 -9.97
C GLY A 203 2.34 44.77 -10.08
N PHE A 204 2.44 43.44 -9.91
CA PHE A 204 3.73 42.75 -9.96
C PHE A 204 3.68 41.40 -10.69
N VAL A 205 2.72 40.53 -10.38
CA VAL A 205 2.71 39.13 -10.86
C VAL A 205 2.49 39.05 -12.37
N VAL A 206 1.44 39.68 -12.90
CA VAL A 206 1.14 39.71 -14.34
C VAL A 206 2.25 40.40 -15.14
N PRO A 207 2.77 41.60 -14.76
CA PRO A 207 3.92 42.18 -15.40
C PRO A 207 5.16 41.27 -15.45
N PHE A 208 5.48 40.58 -14.36
CA PHE A 208 6.60 39.63 -14.33
C PHE A 208 6.36 38.43 -15.26
N ALA A 209 5.17 37.86 -15.29
CA ALA A 209 4.81 36.79 -16.21
C ALA A 209 4.95 37.24 -17.69
N ILE A 210 4.57 38.48 -18.01
CA ILE A 210 4.75 39.07 -19.34
C ILE A 210 6.24 39.12 -19.73
N GLU A 211 7.12 39.56 -18.83
CA GLU A 211 8.57 39.58 -19.09
C GLU A 211 9.13 38.17 -19.33
N LEU A 212 8.65 37.15 -18.56
CA LEU A 212 9.01 35.76 -18.80
C LEU A 212 8.55 35.25 -20.18
N MET A 213 7.34 35.62 -20.62
CA MET A 213 6.86 35.26 -21.96
C MET A 213 7.67 35.97 -23.08
N LYS A 214 8.15 37.17 -22.86
CA LYS A 214 9.09 37.83 -23.79
C LYS A 214 10.41 37.05 -23.89
N LEU A 215 10.98 36.60 -22.77
CA LEU A 215 12.19 35.78 -22.77
C LEU A 215 11.99 34.47 -23.51
N ARG A 216 10.82 33.82 -23.31
CA ARG A 216 10.43 32.62 -24.06
C ARG A 216 10.42 32.85 -25.56
N GLU A 217 9.78 33.92 -26.03
CA GLU A 217 9.72 34.28 -27.46
C GLU A 217 11.12 34.59 -28.04
N GLN A 218 11.96 35.30 -27.29
CA GLN A 218 13.31 35.68 -27.72
C GLN A 218 14.25 34.47 -27.82
N SER A 219 14.15 33.52 -26.89
CA SER A 219 15.06 32.37 -26.81
C SER A 219 14.60 31.19 -27.66
N GLY A 220 13.30 31.07 -27.92
CA GLY A 220 12.69 29.88 -28.51
C GLY A 220 12.66 28.67 -27.57
N VAL A 221 13.04 28.85 -26.30
CA VAL A 221 12.96 27.79 -25.24
C VAL A 221 11.79 28.10 -24.34
N ASP A 222 11.02 27.07 -23.95
CA ASP A 222 9.85 27.27 -23.11
C ASP A 222 10.22 27.80 -21.71
N VAL A 223 9.35 28.67 -21.20
CA VAL A 223 9.35 29.13 -19.82
C VAL A 223 8.00 28.75 -19.23
N LYS A 224 8.02 27.93 -18.18
CA LYS A 224 6.83 27.50 -17.44
C LYS A 224 6.66 28.32 -16.17
N ILE A 225 5.42 28.41 -15.70
CA ILE A 225 5.11 29.11 -14.44
C ILE A 225 4.32 28.17 -13.52
N ARG A 226 4.85 27.98 -12.32
CA ARG A 226 4.17 27.27 -11.24
C ARG A 226 3.49 28.28 -10.32
N LEU A 227 2.18 28.20 -10.25
CA LEU A 227 1.30 29.04 -9.43
C LEU A 227 1.27 28.48 -8.01
N CYS A 228 2.01 29.13 -7.07
CA CYS A 228 2.22 28.57 -5.74
C CYS A 228 1.30 29.21 -4.69
N ASP A 229 0.29 28.49 -4.28
CA ASP A 229 -0.52 28.76 -3.08
C ASP A 229 0.23 28.30 -1.82
N THR A 230 1.32 28.99 -1.52
CA THR A 230 2.30 28.62 -0.51
C THR A 230 1.69 28.48 0.89
N MET A 231 0.71 29.32 1.21
CA MET A 231 0.07 29.33 2.54
C MET A 231 -1.31 28.66 2.55
N GLY A 232 -1.71 28.03 1.44
CA GLY A 232 -3.02 27.38 1.34
C GLY A 232 -4.21 28.34 1.41
N TYR A 233 -4.02 29.62 1.05
CA TYR A 233 -5.05 30.65 1.11
C TYR A 233 -6.00 30.66 -0.11
N GLY A 234 -5.67 29.95 -1.15
CA GLY A 234 -6.50 29.85 -2.35
C GLY A 234 -7.92 29.41 -2.05
N VAL A 235 -8.89 29.97 -2.77
CA VAL A 235 -10.30 29.61 -2.68
C VAL A 235 -10.92 29.50 -4.07
N THR A 236 -11.91 28.60 -4.17
CA THR A 236 -12.63 28.30 -5.42
C THR A 236 -14.07 28.81 -5.42
N TYR A 237 -14.41 29.66 -4.45
CA TYR A 237 -15.78 30.16 -4.32
C TYR A 237 -16.12 31.14 -5.43
N PRO A 238 -17.24 30.97 -6.14
CA PRO A 238 -17.66 31.91 -7.18
C PRO A 238 -17.72 33.35 -6.67
N GLY A 239 -17.12 34.27 -7.40
CA GLY A 239 -17.09 35.67 -7.02
C GLY A 239 -16.11 36.06 -5.91
N ALA A 240 -15.27 35.11 -5.43
CA ALA A 240 -14.16 35.46 -4.55
C ALA A 240 -13.21 36.44 -5.25
N ALA A 241 -12.62 37.36 -4.50
CA ALA A 241 -11.72 38.38 -5.03
C ALA A 241 -10.25 37.86 -5.10
N LEU A 242 -9.47 38.48 -5.98
CA LEU A 242 -8.00 38.37 -5.95
C LEU A 242 -7.48 38.97 -4.61
N PRO A 243 -6.32 38.49 -4.12
CA PRO A 243 -5.42 37.52 -4.74
C PRO A 243 -5.75 36.05 -4.40
N ARG A 244 -6.88 35.73 -3.77
CA ARG A 244 -7.20 34.38 -3.27
C ARG A 244 -7.98 33.52 -4.27
N SER A 245 -8.64 34.09 -5.26
CA SER A 245 -9.49 33.38 -6.24
C SER A 245 -8.65 32.59 -7.24
N VAL A 246 -8.71 31.23 -7.17
CA VAL A 246 -7.96 30.33 -8.05
C VAL A 246 -8.34 30.54 -9.51
N ASP A 247 -9.63 30.60 -9.81
CA ASP A 247 -10.18 30.83 -11.14
C ASP A 247 -9.68 32.13 -11.76
N LYS A 248 -9.70 33.24 -11.01
CA LYS A 248 -9.21 34.55 -11.47
C LYS A 248 -7.71 34.61 -11.62
N ILE A 249 -6.95 33.95 -10.74
CA ILE A 249 -5.50 33.84 -10.90
C ILE A 249 -5.17 33.15 -12.22
N VAL A 250 -5.70 31.95 -12.48
CA VAL A 250 -5.41 31.21 -13.70
C VAL A 250 -5.81 32.02 -14.95
N ARG A 251 -6.98 32.67 -14.92
CA ARG A 251 -7.44 33.52 -16.03
C ARG A 251 -6.53 34.75 -16.25
N ALA A 252 -6.05 35.39 -15.19
CA ALA A 252 -5.13 36.52 -15.32
C ALA A 252 -3.81 36.13 -16.01
N PHE A 253 -3.28 34.92 -15.70
CA PHE A 253 -2.10 34.40 -16.40
C PHE A 253 -2.35 34.12 -17.88
N ILE A 254 -3.50 33.50 -18.21
CA ILE A 254 -3.83 33.13 -19.58
C ILE A 254 -4.22 34.37 -20.40
N GLU A 255 -5.15 35.18 -19.92
CA GLU A 255 -5.75 36.25 -20.69
C GLU A 255 -4.95 37.56 -20.63
N ASP A 256 -4.42 37.91 -19.46
CA ASP A 256 -3.76 39.18 -19.23
C ASP A 256 -2.24 39.09 -19.40
N ALA A 257 -1.60 38.01 -18.97
CA ALA A 257 -0.17 37.78 -19.17
C ALA A 257 0.16 37.00 -20.46
N GLY A 258 -0.83 36.36 -21.11
CA GLY A 258 -0.64 35.62 -22.35
C GLY A 258 0.10 34.29 -22.18
N VAL A 259 0.11 33.71 -20.98
CA VAL A 259 0.78 32.43 -20.72
C VAL A 259 -0.08 31.30 -21.26
N PRO A 260 0.40 30.44 -22.15
CA PRO A 260 -0.34 29.25 -22.58
C PRO A 260 -0.63 28.32 -21.42
N GLY A 261 -1.86 27.77 -21.36
CA GLY A 261 -2.28 26.91 -20.26
C GLY A 261 -1.40 25.69 -20.03
N HIS A 262 -0.81 25.11 -21.08
CA HIS A 262 0.11 23.96 -20.98
C HIS A 262 1.48 24.31 -20.34
N LEU A 263 1.79 25.59 -20.17
CA LEU A 263 2.96 26.10 -19.45
C LEU A 263 2.64 26.50 -18.00
N LEU A 264 1.39 26.35 -17.58
CA LEU A 264 0.94 26.65 -16.23
C LEU A 264 0.79 25.37 -15.40
N GLU A 265 1.19 25.47 -14.15
CA GLU A 265 1.08 24.40 -13.15
C GLU A 265 0.64 25.00 -11.81
N TRP A 266 -0.37 24.39 -11.17
CA TRP A 266 -0.80 24.78 -9.83
C TRP A 266 -0.10 23.94 -8.76
N HIS A 267 0.46 24.59 -7.75
CA HIS A 267 1.05 23.98 -6.56
C HIS A 267 0.45 24.64 -5.32
N GLY A 268 -0.01 23.83 -4.37
CA GLY A 268 -0.64 24.35 -3.17
C GLY A 268 -0.31 23.54 -1.91
N HIS A 269 -0.53 24.18 -0.75
CA HIS A 269 -0.46 23.53 0.56
C HIS A 269 -1.85 23.39 1.18
N ASN A 270 -1.99 22.47 2.13
CA ASN A 270 -3.28 22.03 2.65
C ASN A 270 -3.69 22.70 3.96
N ASP A 271 -3.13 23.87 4.26
CA ASP A 271 -3.33 24.56 5.55
C ASP A 271 -4.81 24.84 5.86
N PHE A 272 -5.65 25.00 4.86
CA PHE A 272 -7.10 25.19 4.99
C PHE A 272 -7.92 24.05 4.35
N HIS A 273 -7.37 22.85 4.24
CA HIS A 273 -8.02 21.68 3.65
C HIS A 273 -8.55 21.88 2.21
N LYS A 274 -7.88 22.72 1.41
CA LYS A 274 -8.31 23.06 0.05
C LYS A 274 -7.29 22.71 -1.04
N ALA A 275 -6.16 22.11 -0.69
CA ALA A 275 -5.09 21.87 -1.65
C ALA A 275 -5.57 21.09 -2.89
N LEU A 276 -6.32 19.98 -2.69
CA LEU A 276 -6.84 19.17 -3.77
C LEU A 276 -7.81 19.95 -4.66
N ILE A 277 -8.84 20.56 -4.07
CA ILE A 277 -9.87 21.26 -4.85
C ILE A 277 -9.32 22.50 -5.55
N ASN A 278 -8.32 23.19 -4.98
CA ASN A 278 -7.66 24.31 -5.64
C ASN A 278 -6.89 23.85 -6.88
N ALA A 279 -6.17 22.71 -6.80
CA ALA A 279 -5.43 22.16 -7.93
C ALA A 279 -6.37 21.69 -9.06
N THR A 280 -7.45 20.99 -8.74
CA THR A 280 -8.43 20.52 -9.73
C THR A 280 -9.25 21.67 -10.32
N THR A 281 -9.53 22.70 -9.52
CA THR A 281 -10.14 23.94 -10.05
C THR A 281 -9.21 24.61 -11.06
N ALA A 282 -7.91 24.66 -10.81
CA ALA A 282 -6.97 25.25 -11.77
C ALA A 282 -7.04 24.54 -13.14
N TRP A 283 -7.19 23.19 -13.17
CA TRP A 283 -7.44 22.44 -14.42
C TRP A 283 -8.67 22.92 -15.17
N LEU A 284 -9.77 23.15 -14.43
CA LEU A 284 -11.06 23.57 -15.01
C LEU A 284 -11.04 24.99 -15.55
N TYR A 285 -10.04 25.79 -15.19
CA TYR A 285 -9.89 27.17 -15.68
C TYR A 285 -8.71 27.36 -16.63
N GLY A 286 -8.06 26.26 -17.08
CA GLY A 286 -7.12 26.28 -18.18
C GLY A 286 -5.66 26.05 -17.80
N CYS A 287 -5.33 25.80 -16.52
CA CYS A 287 -4.02 25.37 -16.08
C CYS A 287 -3.86 23.86 -16.35
N SER A 288 -2.84 23.43 -17.09
CA SER A 288 -2.68 22.01 -17.44
C SER A 288 -2.05 21.16 -16.34
N GLY A 289 -1.11 21.72 -15.58
CA GLY A 289 -0.41 20.98 -14.54
C GLY A 289 -1.05 21.11 -13.16
N ALA A 290 -1.20 20.01 -12.42
CA ALA A 290 -1.46 20.02 -10.99
C ALA A 290 -0.32 19.31 -10.26
N ASN A 291 0.30 20.02 -9.31
CA ASN A 291 1.43 19.51 -8.56
C ASN A 291 0.98 18.94 -7.21
N GLY A 292 1.46 17.74 -6.89
CA GLY A 292 1.15 17.05 -5.65
C GLY A 292 2.33 16.25 -5.12
N THR A 293 2.07 15.52 -4.06
CA THR A 293 3.02 14.58 -3.45
C THR A 293 2.33 13.27 -3.12
N LEU A 294 3.06 12.17 -3.11
CA LEU A 294 2.55 10.89 -2.65
C LEU A 294 2.06 11.02 -1.19
N MET A 295 0.86 10.54 -0.91
CA MET A 295 0.22 10.64 0.42
C MET A 295 0.12 12.07 0.96
N GLY A 296 0.18 13.08 0.11
CA GLY A 296 0.17 14.48 0.53
C GLY A 296 1.35 14.88 1.41
N ILE A 297 2.47 14.14 1.39
CA ILE A 297 3.65 14.43 2.22
C ILE A 297 4.27 15.75 1.79
N GLY A 298 4.36 16.73 2.67
CA GLY A 298 4.93 18.04 2.38
C GLY A 298 5.04 18.91 3.63
N GLU A 299 5.56 20.12 3.46
CA GLU A 299 5.71 21.04 4.57
C GLU A 299 4.39 21.36 5.28
N ARG A 300 4.44 21.57 6.58
CA ARG A 300 3.29 21.89 7.46
C ARG A 300 2.17 20.84 7.34
N THR A 301 1.13 21.14 6.58
CA THR A 301 -0.07 20.31 6.39
C THR A 301 -0.05 19.50 5.09
N GLY A 302 1.04 19.59 4.31
CA GLY A 302 1.27 18.85 3.07
C GLY A 302 0.70 19.49 1.82
N ASN A 303 0.76 18.75 0.73
CA ASN A 303 0.36 19.13 -0.63
C ASN A 303 -0.90 18.38 -1.09
N PRO A 304 -1.43 18.66 -2.30
CA PRO A 304 -2.43 17.79 -2.91
C PRO A 304 -1.92 16.36 -2.98
N PRO A 305 -2.65 15.37 -2.46
CA PRO A 305 -2.23 13.97 -2.58
C PRO A 305 -2.29 13.50 -4.03
N VAL A 306 -1.20 12.94 -4.55
CA VAL A 306 -1.13 12.44 -5.94
C VAL A 306 -2.20 11.37 -6.19
N GLU A 307 -2.44 10.49 -5.23
CA GLU A 307 -3.51 9.48 -5.32
C GLU A 307 -4.90 10.09 -5.46
N ALA A 308 -5.16 11.21 -4.79
CA ALA A 308 -6.43 11.91 -4.94
C ALA A 308 -6.53 12.64 -6.30
N LEU A 309 -5.43 13.28 -6.75
CA LEU A 309 -5.37 13.87 -8.09
C LEU A 309 -5.58 12.83 -9.20
N ILE A 310 -5.10 11.60 -9.02
CA ILE A 310 -5.35 10.48 -9.95
C ILE A 310 -6.86 10.17 -10.05
N PHE A 311 -7.57 10.12 -8.92
CA PHE A 311 -9.02 9.89 -8.95
C PHE A 311 -9.78 11.07 -9.57
N GLU A 312 -9.40 12.32 -9.27
CA GLU A 312 -9.97 13.51 -9.93
C GLU A 312 -9.71 13.48 -11.44
N TYR A 313 -8.50 13.11 -11.87
CA TYR A 313 -8.16 12.95 -13.28
C TYR A 313 -9.06 11.93 -13.99
N ILE A 314 -9.26 10.75 -13.37
CA ILE A 314 -10.12 9.69 -13.92
C ILE A 314 -11.58 10.18 -14.00
N GLN A 315 -12.08 10.86 -12.97
CA GLN A 315 -13.43 11.38 -12.94
C GLN A 315 -13.68 12.45 -14.03
N LEU A 316 -12.72 13.33 -14.26
CA LEU A 316 -12.82 14.37 -15.28
C LEU A 316 -12.76 13.81 -16.71
N HIS A 317 -12.03 12.73 -16.92
CA HIS A 317 -11.93 12.08 -18.22
C HIS A 317 -13.01 11.00 -18.47
N GLY A 318 -13.62 10.46 -17.42
CA GLY A 318 -14.58 9.36 -17.51
C GLY A 318 -13.98 8.01 -17.89
N GLU A 319 -12.66 7.90 -17.98
CA GLU A 319 -11.92 6.66 -18.31
C GLU A 319 -10.57 6.59 -17.59
N ASN A 320 -10.10 5.37 -17.36
CA ASN A 320 -8.84 5.11 -16.63
C ASN A 320 -7.57 5.53 -17.40
N ARG A 321 -7.58 5.51 -18.72
CA ARG A 321 -6.44 5.90 -19.58
C ARG A 321 -5.13 5.16 -19.33
N GLY A 322 -5.19 3.93 -18.83
CA GLY A 322 -4.02 3.10 -18.57
C GLY A 322 -3.35 3.34 -17.21
N ILE A 323 -4.00 4.06 -16.32
CA ILE A 323 -3.58 4.24 -14.92
C ILE A 323 -3.73 2.93 -14.15
N ASP A 324 -2.72 2.52 -13.39
CA ASP A 324 -2.81 1.38 -12.47
C ASP A 324 -3.05 1.85 -11.04
N THR A 325 -4.30 2.06 -10.68
CA THR A 325 -4.70 2.52 -9.35
C THR A 325 -4.37 1.53 -8.22
N THR A 326 -4.09 0.26 -8.55
CA THR A 326 -3.70 -0.74 -7.53
C THR A 326 -2.36 -0.43 -6.90
N VAL A 327 -1.49 0.29 -7.60
CA VAL A 327 -0.18 0.74 -7.12
C VAL A 327 -0.31 1.73 -5.95
N ILE A 328 -1.44 2.43 -5.81
CA ILE A 328 -1.69 3.35 -4.68
C ILE A 328 -1.55 2.60 -3.34
N THR A 329 -2.10 1.39 -3.26
CA THR A 329 -1.97 0.56 -2.05
C THR A 329 -0.53 0.10 -1.82
N GLU A 330 0.20 -0.25 -2.89
CA GLU A 330 1.62 -0.63 -2.80
C GLU A 330 2.47 0.53 -2.26
N ILE A 331 2.24 1.76 -2.76
CA ILE A 331 2.91 2.98 -2.28
C ILE A 331 2.59 3.22 -0.81
N ALA A 332 1.32 3.13 -0.41
CA ALA A 332 0.92 3.33 0.98
C ALA A 332 1.56 2.32 1.93
N ASP A 333 1.64 1.05 1.51
CA ASP A 333 2.32 0.01 2.29
C ASP A 333 3.83 0.21 2.34
N TYR A 334 4.42 0.67 1.24
CA TYR A 334 5.84 1.00 1.18
C TYR A 334 6.20 2.14 2.13
N VAL A 335 5.51 3.27 2.06
CA VAL A 335 5.83 4.42 2.93
C VAL A 335 5.58 4.13 4.40
N ARG A 336 4.62 3.25 4.73
CA ARG A 336 4.41 2.77 6.11
C ARG A 336 5.59 1.92 6.61
N ARG A 337 6.00 0.92 5.83
CA ARG A 337 7.01 -0.08 6.24
C ARG A 337 8.42 0.45 6.13
N GLU A 338 8.76 1.06 4.99
CA GLU A 338 10.15 1.43 4.68
C GLU A 338 10.52 2.85 5.11
N MET A 339 9.50 3.72 5.26
CA MET A 339 9.72 5.13 5.60
C MET A 339 9.12 5.53 6.95
N ASN A 340 8.53 4.57 7.68
CA ASN A 340 7.87 4.79 8.97
C ASN A 340 6.89 5.99 8.94
N PHE A 341 6.15 6.12 7.84
CA PHE A 341 5.15 7.17 7.68
C PHE A 341 3.81 6.72 8.27
N LYS A 342 3.27 7.51 9.19
CA LYS A 342 1.98 7.23 9.82
C LYS A 342 0.85 7.77 8.94
N ILE A 343 0.14 6.88 8.26
CA ILE A 343 -1.08 7.22 7.53
C ILE A 343 -2.24 7.15 8.53
N ALA A 344 -3.05 8.22 8.60
CA ALA A 344 -4.23 8.24 9.46
C ALA A 344 -5.19 7.10 9.10
N PRO A 345 -5.82 6.42 10.08
CA PRO A 345 -6.73 5.30 9.79
C PRO A 345 -7.86 5.65 8.81
N ASN A 346 -8.40 6.85 8.91
CA ASN A 346 -9.48 7.39 8.07
C ASN A 346 -8.99 8.14 6.83
N TYR A 347 -7.70 8.05 6.48
CA TYR A 347 -7.17 8.72 5.30
C TYR A 347 -7.81 8.12 4.02
N PRO A 348 -8.31 8.96 3.10
CA PRO A 348 -8.97 8.49 1.88
C PRO A 348 -8.12 7.48 1.10
N PHE A 349 -8.74 6.45 0.54
CA PHE A 349 -8.15 5.39 -0.30
C PHE A 349 -7.16 4.45 0.38
N VAL A 350 -6.32 4.91 1.29
CA VAL A 350 -5.17 4.17 1.83
C VAL A 350 -5.18 3.97 3.34
N GLY A 351 -6.00 4.69 4.07
CA GLY A 351 -6.16 4.51 5.51
C GLY A 351 -6.65 3.10 5.86
N SER A 352 -6.30 2.59 7.03
CA SER A 352 -6.73 1.24 7.45
C SER A 352 -8.24 1.10 7.60
N GLU A 353 -8.95 2.23 7.78
CA GLU A 353 -10.39 2.28 8.02
C GLU A 353 -11.17 3.01 6.92
N PHE A 354 -10.54 3.38 5.79
CA PHE A 354 -11.20 4.23 4.80
C PHE A 354 -12.47 3.61 4.21
N ASN A 355 -12.53 2.26 4.13
CA ASN A 355 -13.68 1.49 3.62
C ASN A 355 -14.27 0.56 4.69
N VAL A 356 -14.09 0.90 5.97
CA VAL A 356 -14.65 0.15 7.10
C VAL A 356 -16.02 0.70 7.48
N THR A 357 -17.02 -0.17 7.52
CA THR A 357 -18.36 0.15 8.00
C THR A 357 -18.58 -0.50 9.37
N ARG A 358 -18.94 0.31 10.38
CA ARG A 358 -19.09 -0.11 11.78
C ARG A 358 -20.54 -0.38 12.22
N ALA A 359 -21.50 0.25 11.59
CA ALA A 359 -22.90 0.12 11.99
C ALA A 359 -23.51 -1.21 11.53
N GLY A 360 -24.10 -1.97 12.46
CA GLY A 360 -24.67 -3.29 12.17
C GLY A 360 -25.70 -3.30 11.04
N VAL A 361 -26.51 -2.22 10.88
CA VAL A 361 -27.46 -2.05 9.77
C VAL A 361 -26.74 -1.89 8.43
N HIS A 362 -25.64 -1.14 8.41
CA HIS A 362 -24.82 -0.97 7.20
C HIS A 362 -24.11 -2.27 6.82
N LEU A 363 -23.68 -3.05 7.81
CA LEU A 363 -23.05 -4.34 7.61
C LEU A 363 -23.98 -5.34 6.91
N ASP A 364 -25.26 -5.43 7.33
CA ASP A 364 -26.26 -6.28 6.69
C ASP A 364 -26.49 -5.87 5.22
N GLY A 365 -26.44 -4.57 4.93
CA GLY A 365 -26.49 -4.05 3.57
C GLY A 365 -25.29 -4.47 2.73
N LEU A 366 -24.07 -4.27 3.23
CA LEU A 366 -22.83 -4.62 2.54
C LEU A 366 -22.71 -6.12 2.24
N VAL A 367 -23.15 -6.97 3.17
CA VAL A 367 -23.15 -8.44 2.96
C VAL A 367 -24.12 -8.85 1.85
N LYS A 368 -25.22 -8.11 1.66
CA LYS A 368 -26.18 -8.35 0.59
C LYS A 368 -25.71 -7.85 -0.77
N ASN A 369 -25.15 -6.65 -0.80
CA ASN A 369 -24.53 -6.04 -1.98
C ASN A 369 -23.58 -4.91 -1.56
N GLU A 370 -22.32 -5.02 -1.96
CA GLU A 370 -21.28 -4.03 -1.64
C GLU A 370 -21.59 -2.62 -2.17
N GLU A 371 -22.27 -2.51 -3.32
CA GLU A 371 -22.62 -1.23 -3.94
C GLU A 371 -23.55 -0.35 -3.07
N ILE A 372 -24.18 -0.93 -2.04
CA ILE A 372 -25.04 -0.17 -1.12
C ILE A 372 -24.23 0.90 -0.35
N TYR A 373 -22.97 0.62 -0.04
CA TYR A 373 -22.10 1.52 0.73
C TYR A 373 -20.71 1.74 0.09
N ASN A 374 -20.47 1.19 -1.10
CA ASN A 374 -19.25 1.40 -1.87
C ASN A 374 -19.59 1.97 -3.23
N ILE A 375 -19.08 3.17 -3.53
CA ILE A 375 -19.35 3.84 -4.81
C ILE A 375 -18.57 3.23 -5.99
N PHE A 376 -17.53 2.46 -5.71
CA PHE A 376 -16.75 1.69 -6.68
C PHE A 376 -16.15 0.45 -6.02
N ASP A 377 -15.81 -0.56 -6.83
CA ASP A 377 -15.16 -1.79 -6.38
C ASP A 377 -13.73 -1.52 -5.86
N THR A 378 -13.59 -1.34 -4.55
CA THR A 378 -12.30 -1.06 -3.91
C THR A 378 -11.35 -2.25 -3.94
N ALA A 379 -11.87 -3.49 -4.04
CA ALA A 379 -11.06 -4.68 -4.18
C ALA A 379 -10.34 -4.69 -5.54
N ARG A 380 -11.06 -4.39 -6.62
CA ARG A 380 -10.52 -4.36 -7.98
C ARG A 380 -9.64 -3.12 -8.22
N ILE A 381 -10.11 -1.94 -7.81
CA ILE A 381 -9.47 -0.66 -8.14
C ILE A 381 -8.26 -0.37 -7.26
N LEU A 382 -8.29 -0.79 -5.98
CA LEU A 382 -7.24 -0.51 -5.00
C LEU A 382 -6.58 -1.75 -4.41
N LYS A 383 -7.00 -2.97 -4.79
CA LYS A 383 -6.65 -4.22 -4.08
C LYS A 383 -6.99 -4.15 -2.59
N ARG A 384 -8.07 -3.45 -2.25
CA ARG A 384 -8.53 -3.26 -0.88
C ARG A 384 -10.01 -3.62 -0.76
N PRO A 385 -10.32 -4.92 -0.53
CA PRO A 385 -11.70 -5.34 -0.31
C PRO A 385 -12.30 -4.61 0.89
N ILE A 386 -13.61 -4.49 0.92
CA ILE A 386 -14.33 -3.92 2.06
C ILE A 386 -13.93 -4.68 3.33
N MET A 387 -13.64 -3.91 4.36
CA MET A 387 -13.28 -4.44 5.65
C MET A 387 -14.45 -4.30 6.61
N LEU A 388 -14.84 -5.42 7.20
CA LEU A 388 -15.78 -5.41 8.30
C LEU A 388 -15.00 -5.34 9.61
N GLU A 389 -15.42 -4.45 10.47
CA GLU A 389 -14.87 -4.39 11.80
C GLU A 389 -15.54 -5.44 12.69
N ILE A 390 -14.73 -6.26 13.33
CA ILE A 390 -15.22 -7.30 14.23
C ILE A 390 -15.36 -6.73 15.64
N THR A 391 -16.60 -6.78 16.16
CA THR A 391 -16.96 -6.33 17.51
C THR A 391 -17.80 -7.40 18.22
N ASP A 392 -18.25 -7.13 19.44
CA ASP A 392 -19.24 -7.93 20.19
C ASP A 392 -20.57 -8.10 19.43
N LYS A 393 -20.87 -7.21 18.48
CA LYS A 393 -22.08 -7.24 17.64
C LYS A 393 -21.89 -7.98 16.34
N SER A 394 -20.68 -8.46 16.08
CA SER A 394 -20.37 -9.24 14.88
C SER A 394 -20.72 -10.70 15.10
N GLY A 395 -21.80 -11.17 14.48
CA GLY A 395 -22.16 -12.60 14.51
C GLY A 395 -21.19 -13.46 13.68
N LYS A 396 -21.38 -14.80 13.73
CA LYS A 396 -20.57 -15.75 12.93
C LYS A 396 -20.55 -15.43 11.44
N ALA A 397 -21.63 -14.89 10.88
CA ALA A 397 -21.70 -14.48 9.47
C ALA A 397 -20.72 -13.34 9.16
N GLY A 398 -20.61 -12.34 10.03
CA GLY A 398 -19.64 -11.24 9.88
C GLY A 398 -18.20 -11.73 9.96
N ILE A 399 -17.90 -12.64 10.88
CA ILE A 399 -16.57 -13.26 11.01
C ILE A 399 -16.20 -14.05 9.74
N VAL A 400 -17.14 -14.86 9.23
CA VAL A 400 -16.95 -15.61 7.97
C VAL A 400 -16.69 -14.68 6.80
N HIS A 401 -17.49 -13.63 6.68
CA HIS A 401 -17.30 -12.66 5.59
C HIS A 401 -15.95 -11.95 5.71
N TRP A 402 -15.55 -11.54 6.92
CA TRP A 402 -14.22 -10.94 7.15
C TRP A 402 -13.10 -11.88 6.69
N ILE A 403 -13.19 -13.18 7.07
CA ILE A 403 -12.16 -14.18 6.73
C ILE A 403 -12.13 -14.43 5.23
N ASN A 404 -13.27 -14.68 4.59
CA ASN A 404 -13.35 -15.00 3.17
C ASN A 404 -12.87 -13.81 2.31
N SER A 405 -13.24 -12.58 2.67
CA SER A 405 -12.78 -11.38 1.98
C SER A 405 -11.27 -11.13 2.18
N ARG A 406 -10.76 -11.34 3.38
CA ARG A 406 -9.35 -11.10 3.71
C ARG A 406 -8.40 -12.10 3.05
N LEU A 407 -8.83 -13.35 2.92
CA LEU A 407 -8.07 -14.45 2.31
C LEU A 407 -8.42 -14.67 0.83
N ASP A 408 -9.28 -13.83 0.23
CA ASP A 408 -9.80 -13.94 -1.14
C ASP A 408 -10.36 -15.33 -1.49
N LEU A 409 -11.04 -15.96 -0.54
CA LEU A 409 -11.62 -17.30 -0.71
C LEU A 409 -12.93 -17.22 -1.51
N LYS A 410 -12.95 -17.83 -2.70
CA LYS A 410 -14.10 -17.84 -3.63
C LYS A 410 -14.48 -19.27 -4.03
N ASN A 411 -15.73 -19.47 -4.46
CA ASN A 411 -16.18 -20.65 -5.23
C ASN A 411 -15.70 -22.02 -4.71
N GLY A 412 -16.19 -22.45 -3.54
CA GLY A 412 -15.88 -23.77 -2.98
C GLY A 412 -14.75 -23.79 -1.96
N GLU A 413 -13.91 -22.76 -1.92
CA GLU A 413 -12.92 -22.58 -0.86
C GLU A 413 -13.43 -21.72 0.29
N ALA A 414 -14.55 -21.00 0.09
CA ALA A 414 -15.16 -20.13 1.08
C ALA A 414 -15.57 -20.92 2.33
N ILE A 415 -15.16 -20.39 3.49
CA ILE A 415 -15.47 -21.01 4.77
C ILE A 415 -16.94 -20.81 5.10
N ASP A 416 -17.63 -21.88 5.52
CA ASP A 416 -19.01 -21.82 6.00
C ASP A 416 -19.09 -21.43 7.48
N LYS A 417 -20.16 -20.71 7.86
CA LYS A 417 -20.42 -20.28 9.24
C LYS A 417 -20.54 -21.43 10.25
N ARG A 418 -20.75 -22.68 9.78
CA ARG A 418 -20.85 -23.90 10.60
C ARG A 418 -19.47 -24.48 10.92
N HIS A 419 -18.42 -24.02 10.29
CA HIS A 419 -17.07 -24.51 10.54
C HIS A 419 -16.70 -24.38 12.03
N PRO A 420 -16.18 -25.44 12.69
CA PRO A 420 -15.85 -25.40 14.12
C PRO A 420 -14.91 -24.26 14.52
N GLY A 421 -13.92 -23.95 13.66
CA GLY A 421 -13.00 -22.83 13.84
C GLY A 421 -13.70 -21.47 13.93
N ILE A 422 -14.79 -21.26 13.16
CA ILE A 422 -15.59 -20.01 13.24
C ILE A 422 -16.27 -19.89 14.60
N SER A 423 -16.80 -21.00 15.14
CA SER A 423 -17.40 -21.00 16.48
C SER A 423 -16.35 -20.68 17.57
N ALA A 424 -15.13 -21.18 17.42
CA ALA A 424 -14.04 -20.92 18.34
C ALA A 424 -13.59 -19.44 18.26
N ILE A 425 -13.47 -18.89 17.05
CA ILE A 425 -13.15 -17.47 16.83
C ILE A 425 -14.23 -16.58 17.43
N HIS A 426 -15.51 -16.85 17.17
CA HIS A 426 -16.62 -16.09 17.75
C HIS A 426 -16.58 -16.09 19.27
N LYS A 427 -16.37 -17.27 19.90
CA LYS A 427 -16.24 -17.39 21.36
C LYS A 427 -15.05 -16.57 21.88
N TRP A 428 -13.93 -16.56 21.15
CA TRP A 428 -12.77 -15.76 21.51
C TRP A 428 -13.10 -14.26 21.43
N VAL A 429 -13.77 -13.80 20.36
CA VAL A 429 -14.22 -12.40 20.19
C VAL A 429 -15.09 -12.00 21.38
N MET A 430 -16.14 -12.76 21.68
CA MET A 430 -17.04 -12.44 22.80
C MET A 430 -16.29 -12.32 24.13
N LYS A 431 -15.34 -13.23 24.39
CA LYS A 431 -14.53 -13.18 25.62
C LYS A 431 -13.67 -11.90 25.75
N GLN A 432 -13.23 -11.28 24.64
CA GLN A 432 -12.51 -10.01 24.70
C GLN A 432 -13.40 -8.91 25.26
N TYR A 433 -14.67 -8.85 24.87
CA TYR A 433 -15.61 -7.82 25.31
C TYR A 433 -16.16 -8.10 26.71
N GLU A 434 -16.36 -9.37 27.08
CA GLU A 434 -16.63 -9.77 28.48
C GLU A 434 -15.50 -9.34 29.41
N GLY A 435 -14.25 -9.28 28.93
CA GLY A 435 -13.08 -8.77 29.62
C GLY A 435 -12.97 -7.24 29.69
N GLY A 436 -13.98 -6.50 29.23
CA GLY A 436 -14.03 -5.03 29.29
C GLY A 436 -13.40 -4.30 28.10
N ARG A 437 -13.16 -4.96 26.99
CA ARG A 437 -12.66 -4.31 25.77
C ARG A 437 -13.67 -3.29 25.24
N MET A 438 -13.18 -2.07 24.91
CA MET A 438 -13.98 -0.98 24.35
C MET A 438 -13.64 -0.66 22.87
N THR A 439 -12.61 -1.32 22.32
CA THR A 439 -12.18 -1.12 20.92
C THR A 439 -12.56 -2.34 20.07
N SER A 440 -12.72 -2.15 18.77
CA SER A 440 -12.86 -3.27 17.84
C SER A 440 -11.65 -4.21 17.87
N ILE A 441 -11.84 -5.43 17.38
CA ILE A 441 -10.73 -6.35 17.15
C ILE A 441 -9.98 -5.89 15.89
N SER A 442 -8.70 -5.60 16.05
CA SER A 442 -7.87 -5.17 14.92
C SER A 442 -7.66 -6.30 13.90
N ASN A 443 -7.33 -5.93 12.67
CA ASN A 443 -7.04 -6.91 11.62
C ASN A 443 -5.88 -7.83 12.00
N ASP A 444 -4.84 -7.29 12.64
CA ASP A 444 -3.68 -8.08 13.07
C ASP A 444 -4.05 -9.09 14.17
N GLU A 445 -4.95 -8.70 15.09
CA GLU A 445 -5.47 -9.63 16.10
C GLU A 445 -6.33 -10.71 15.46
N MET A 446 -7.22 -10.33 14.54
CA MET A 446 -8.04 -11.28 13.80
C MET A 446 -7.20 -12.26 12.99
N GLU A 447 -6.16 -11.80 12.27
CA GLU A 447 -5.26 -12.70 11.53
C GLU A 447 -4.58 -13.71 12.46
N LYS A 448 -4.08 -13.28 13.61
CA LYS A 448 -3.47 -14.18 14.60
C LYS A 448 -4.47 -15.24 15.10
N VAL A 449 -5.70 -14.81 15.33
CA VAL A 449 -6.77 -15.70 15.81
C VAL A 449 -7.22 -16.66 14.71
N VAL A 450 -7.37 -16.17 13.48
CA VAL A 450 -7.69 -17.02 12.32
C VAL A 450 -6.58 -18.05 12.08
N ARG A 451 -5.31 -17.66 12.11
CA ARG A 451 -4.17 -18.61 12.03
C ARG A 451 -4.21 -19.68 13.12
N LYS A 452 -4.66 -19.30 14.31
CA LYS A 452 -4.77 -20.24 15.44
C LYS A 452 -5.90 -21.25 15.28
N PHE A 453 -7.09 -20.81 14.84
CA PHE A 453 -8.29 -21.65 14.80
C PHE A 453 -8.64 -22.19 13.40
N LEU A 454 -8.00 -21.67 12.36
CA LEU A 454 -8.13 -22.06 10.97
C LEU A 454 -6.74 -22.14 10.30
N PRO A 455 -5.78 -22.87 10.88
CA PRO A 455 -4.40 -22.90 10.37
C PRO A 455 -4.31 -23.40 8.93
N GLU A 456 -5.23 -24.28 8.54
CA GLU A 456 -5.31 -24.86 7.19
C GLU A 456 -5.48 -23.82 6.07
N GLN A 457 -6.01 -22.64 6.35
CA GLN A 457 -6.17 -21.57 5.36
C GLN A 457 -4.85 -20.87 4.97
N PHE A 458 -3.79 -21.11 5.73
CA PHE A 458 -2.46 -20.52 5.53
C PHE A 458 -1.42 -21.57 5.11
N MET A 459 -1.86 -22.77 4.81
CA MET A 459 -1.03 -23.90 4.42
C MET A 459 -1.11 -24.11 2.91
N SER A 460 -0.02 -24.59 2.32
CA SER A 460 -0.03 -25.14 0.97
C SER A 460 -0.95 -26.39 0.92
N ASP A 461 -1.35 -26.80 -0.25
CA ASP A 461 -2.23 -27.98 -0.39
C ASP A 461 -1.60 -29.23 0.21
N LEU A 462 -0.28 -29.38 0.07
CA LEU A 462 0.46 -30.47 0.70
C LEU A 462 0.43 -30.36 2.22
N GLU A 463 0.63 -29.17 2.79
CA GLU A 463 0.56 -28.94 4.24
C GLU A 463 -0.84 -29.12 4.80
N LYS A 464 -1.89 -28.71 4.06
CA LYS A 464 -3.29 -28.97 4.44
C LYS A 464 -3.56 -30.46 4.58
N ILE A 465 -3.08 -31.26 3.63
CA ILE A 465 -3.25 -32.71 3.66
C ILE A 465 -2.48 -33.31 4.84
N LYS A 466 -1.22 -32.91 5.06
CA LYS A 466 -0.42 -33.30 6.22
C LYS A 466 -1.15 -32.99 7.54
N TYR A 467 -1.69 -31.78 7.65
CA TYR A 467 -2.39 -31.33 8.84
C TYR A 467 -3.67 -32.15 9.10
N ARG A 468 -4.49 -32.39 8.08
CA ARG A 468 -5.72 -33.20 8.19
C ARG A 468 -5.40 -34.64 8.55
N ALA A 469 -4.37 -35.22 7.94
CA ALA A 469 -3.90 -36.55 8.28
C ALA A 469 -3.48 -36.65 9.75
N ALA A 470 -2.68 -35.69 10.21
CA ALA A 470 -2.26 -35.62 11.60
C ALA A 470 -3.42 -35.48 12.57
N GLN A 471 -4.40 -34.61 12.28
CA GLN A 471 -5.59 -34.44 13.15
C GLN A 471 -6.46 -35.70 13.24
N ALA A 472 -6.72 -36.36 12.13
CA ALA A 472 -7.45 -37.60 12.10
C ALA A 472 -6.73 -38.68 12.93
N ALA A 473 -5.43 -38.82 12.73
CA ALA A 473 -4.60 -39.77 13.46
C ALA A 473 -4.54 -39.48 14.96
N VAL A 474 -4.43 -38.24 15.37
CA VAL A 474 -4.46 -37.82 16.78
C VAL A 474 -5.79 -38.17 17.44
N ALA A 475 -6.91 -37.95 16.75
CA ALA A 475 -8.23 -38.29 17.28
C ALA A 475 -8.37 -39.82 17.58
N VAL A 476 -7.88 -40.63 16.64
CA VAL A 476 -7.91 -42.08 16.72
C VAL A 476 -6.95 -42.59 17.80
N VAL A 477 -5.71 -42.11 17.85
CA VAL A 477 -4.71 -42.48 18.87
C VAL A 477 -5.20 -42.16 20.29
N ARG A 478 -5.89 -41.02 20.46
CA ARG A 478 -6.44 -40.62 21.76
C ARG A 478 -7.43 -41.65 22.33
N GLN A 479 -8.29 -42.20 21.48
CA GLN A 479 -9.25 -43.23 21.92
C GLN A 479 -8.55 -44.47 22.46
N VAL A 480 -7.44 -44.88 21.84
CA VAL A 480 -6.68 -46.06 22.25
C VAL A 480 -5.98 -45.87 23.59
N ILE A 481 -5.27 -44.73 23.76
CA ILE A 481 -4.53 -44.49 25.02
C ILE A 481 -5.43 -44.28 26.24
N GLU A 482 -6.68 -43.88 26.03
CA GLU A 482 -7.67 -43.75 27.11
C GLU A 482 -8.22 -45.10 27.56
N HIS A 483 -8.03 -46.17 26.79
CA HIS A 483 -8.51 -47.50 27.15
C HIS A 483 -7.78 -48.03 28.37
N PRO A 484 -8.49 -48.56 29.43
CA PRO A 484 -7.87 -48.96 30.68
C PRO A 484 -6.76 -50.02 30.52
N VAL A 485 -6.90 -50.92 29.55
CA VAL A 485 -5.92 -51.98 29.26
C VAL A 485 -4.58 -51.40 28.80
N MET A 486 -4.58 -50.28 28.09
CA MET A 486 -3.34 -49.64 27.64
C MET A 486 -2.49 -49.15 28.82
N LYS A 487 -3.15 -48.68 29.89
CA LYS A 487 -2.52 -48.19 31.12
C LYS A 487 -1.82 -49.28 31.95
N ALA A 488 -2.24 -50.51 31.78
CA ALA A 488 -1.68 -51.66 32.52
C ALA A 488 -0.25 -52.04 32.08
N MET A 489 0.24 -51.49 30.94
CA MET A 489 1.58 -51.73 30.37
C MET A 489 1.94 -53.22 30.25
N ASN A 490 0.93 -54.07 29.99
CA ASN A 490 1.09 -55.49 29.77
C ASN A 490 0.89 -55.82 28.28
N PRO A 491 1.94 -56.27 27.55
CA PRO A 491 1.87 -56.54 26.13
C PRO A 491 0.78 -57.55 25.73
N GLU A 492 0.62 -58.63 26.50
CA GLU A 492 -0.37 -59.67 26.21
C GLU A 492 -1.80 -59.14 26.24
N MET A 493 -2.07 -58.12 27.07
CA MET A 493 -3.37 -57.47 27.16
C MET A 493 -3.54 -56.34 26.15
N GLN A 494 -2.46 -55.61 25.85
CA GLN A 494 -2.48 -54.47 24.95
C GLN A 494 -2.60 -54.86 23.47
N GLU A 495 -1.89 -55.93 23.04
CA GLU A 495 -1.83 -56.34 21.64
C GLU A 495 -3.21 -56.66 21.03
N PRO A 496 -4.15 -57.33 21.72
CA PRO A 496 -5.52 -57.56 21.20
C PRO A 496 -6.30 -56.24 20.96
N ILE A 497 -6.16 -55.28 21.87
CA ILE A 497 -6.82 -53.95 21.72
C ILE A 497 -6.21 -53.19 20.54
N MET A 498 -4.90 -53.23 20.40
CA MET A 498 -4.19 -52.62 19.28
C MET A 498 -4.54 -53.29 17.94
N GLN A 499 -4.81 -54.63 17.94
CA GLN A 499 -5.23 -55.34 16.75
C GLN A 499 -6.63 -54.89 16.31
N GLN A 500 -7.58 -54.83 17.23
CA GLN A 500 -8.92 -54.30 16.93
C GLN A 500 -8.85 -52.90 16.36
N PHE A 501 -8.03 -52.04 16.96
CA PHE A 501 -7.81 -50.68 16.52
C PHE A 501 -7.26 -50.60 15.10
N ILE A 502 -6.27 -51.41 14.74
CA ILE A 502 -5.71 -51.46 13.39
C ILE A 502 -6.73 -51.99 12.39
N ASP A 503 -7.51 -52.98 12.75
CA ASP A 503 -8.53 -53.58 11.88
C ASP A 503 -9.63 -52.57 11.53
N GLU A 504 -9.94 -51.65 12.43
CA GLU A 504 -10.88 -50.54 12.22
C GLU A 504 -10.27 -49.34 11.42
N ASN A 505 -8.92 -49.28 11.33
CA ASN A 505 -8.20 -48.16 10.71
C ASN A 505 -7.18 -48.61 9.68
N PRO A 506 -7.59 -48.94 8.44
CA PRO A 506 -6.71 -49.52 7.41
C PRO A 506 -5.50 -48.65 6.96
N SER A 507 -5.54 -47.37 7.21
CA SER A 507 -4.41 -46.46 6.91
C SER A 507 -3.24 -46.59 7.87
N ILE A 508 -3.45 -47.23 9.03
CA ILE A 508 -2.43 -47.49 10.05
C ILE A 508 -1.63 -48.71 9.62
N GLN A 509 -0.32 -48.53 9.43
CA GLN A 509 0.56 -49.59 9.01
C GLN A 509 1.07 -50.43 10.19
N PHE A 510 1.48 -49.77 11.27
CA PHE A 510 1.98 -50.38 12.47
C PHE A 510 1.47 -49.66 13.73
N ALA A 511 1.24 -50.41 14.79
CA ALA A 511 1.05 -49.87 16.12
C ALA A 511 1.94 -50.67 17.11
N TYR A 512 2.54 -49.95 18.07
CA TYR A 512 3.46 -50.53 19.06
C TYR A 512 3.50 -49.68 20.34
N VAL A 513 4.00 -50.31 21.43
CA VAL A 513 4.20 -49.61 22.71
C VAL A 513 5.66 -49.74 23.13
N VAL A 514 6.19 -48.66 23.67
CA VAL A 514 7.51 -48.60 24.33
C VAL A 514 7.33 -48.23 25.81
N ASP A 515 8.24 -48.70 26.67
CA ASP A 515 8.25 -48.36 28.09
C ASP A 515 8.84 -46.95 28.35
N THR A 516 8.94 -46.53 29.59
CA THR A 516 9.49 -45.25 30.03
C THR A 516 10.98 -45.05 29.69
N HIS A 517 11.69 -46.13 29.37
CA HIS A 517 13.11 -46.09 28.95
C HIS A 517 13.27 -46.16 27.44
N GLY A 518 12.18 -46.12 26.68
CA GLY A 518 12.18 -46.18 25.22
C GLY A 518 12.38 -47.61 24.67
N ARG A 519 12.28 -48.65 25.49
CA ARG A 519 12.34 -50.04 25.02
C ARG A 519 11.01 -50.49 24.50
N LYS A 520 10.96 -51.02 23.31
CA LYS A 520 9.78 -51.55 22.69
C LYS A 520 9.33 -52.84 23.38
N ILE A 521 8.15 -52.84 23.96
CA ILE A 521 7.61 -53.98 24.75
C ILE A 521 6.61 -54.83 23.99
N THR A 522 5.91 -54.30 22.97
CA THR A 522 4.95 -55.06 22.16
C THR A 522 5.52 -55.46 20.82
N ARG A 523 4.90 -56.43 20.17
CA ARG A 523 5.07 -56.69 18.75
C ARG A 523 4.58 -55.52 17.92
N ASN A 524 4.95 -55.45 16.63
CA ASN A 524 4.30 -54.57 15.66
C ASN A 524 2.94 -55.16 15.31
N ILE A 525 1.87 -54.55 15.73
CA ILE A 525 0.55 -54.91 15.29
C ILE A 525 0.30 -54.34 13.92
N THR A 526 -0.13 -55.15 12.96
CA THR A 526 -0.26 -54.75 11.55
C THR A 526 -1.29 -55.63 10.84
N HIS A 527 -1.95 -55.08 9.83
CA HIS A 527 -2.81 -55.81 8.90
C HIS A 527 -2.08 -56.22 7.59
N ILE A 528 -0.81 -55.91 7.45
CA ILE A 528 -0.04 -56.26 6.25
C ILE A 528 0.01 -57.78 6.09
N THR A 529 -0.18 -58.28 4.87
CA THR A 529 -0.35 -59.70 4.54
C THR A 529 0.84 -60.56 4.93
N ASP A 530 2.07 -60.01 4.97
CA ASP A 530 3.30 -60.70 5.34
C ASP A 530 3.69 -60.38 6.81
N ARG A 531 2.79 -60.63 7.73
CA ARG A 531 2.94 -60.33 9.18
C ARG A 531 4.23 -60.88 9.77
N ALA A 532 4.59 -62.10 9.46
CA ALA A 532 5.74 -62.80 10.02
C ALA A 532 7.06 -62.06 9.86
N LYS A 533 7.17 -61.26 8.80
CA LYS A 533 8.36 -60.48 8.50
C LYS A 533 8.52 -59.25 9.40
N TYR A 534 7.41 -58.70 9.89
CA TYR A 534 7.42 -57.40 10.58
C TYR A 534 7.05 -57.47 12.06
N GLU A 535 6.32 -58.49 12.49
CA GLU A 535 5.76 -58.61 13.85
C GLU A 535 6.82 -58.44 14.96
N ASN A 536 7.90 -59.16 14.85
CA ASN A 536 8.95 -59.15 15.87
C ASN A 536 10.07 -58.11 15.65
N PHE A 537 9.92 -57.29 14.61
CA PHE A 537 10.95 -56.32 14.31
C PHE A 537 11.06 -55.25 15.40
N GLY A 538 12.25 -55.12 15.99
CA GLY A 538 12.53 -54.08 16.97
C GLY A 538 12.01 -54.35 18.40
N VAL A 539 11.40 -55.51 18.70
CA VAL A 539 11.00 -55.87 20.08
C VAL A 539 12.27 -55.90 20.95
N GLY A 540 12.25 -55.24 22.10
CA GLY A 540 13.39 -55.08 23.00
C GLY A 540 14.43 -54.04 22.56
N THR A 541 14.29 -53.46 21.37
CA THR A 541 15.18 -52.39 20.89
C THR A 541 14.90 -51.10 21.63
N ASP A 542 15.99 -50.34 21.88
CA ASP A 542 15.96 -49.02 22.48
C ASP A 542 15.69 -47.92 21.44
N TYR A 543 14.60 -47.19 21.62
CA TYR A 543 14.17 -46.06 20.84
C TYR A 543 14.19 -44.72 21.60
N SER A 544 14.90 -44.68 22.76
CA SER A 544 14.99 -43.51 23.65
C SER A 544 15.54 -42.25 22.95
N ASN A 545 16.27 -42.41 21.86
CA ASN A 545 16.80 -41.31 21.05
C ASN A 545 15.91 -40.84 19.91
N ARG A 546 14.70 -41.38 19.79
CA ARG A 546 13.78 -41.03 18.71
C ARG A 546 12.88 -39.85 19.08
N GLU A 547 12.66 -38.92 18.15
CA GLU A 547 11.82 -37.75 18.36
C GLU A 547 10.40 -38.14 18.80
N TRP A 548 9.81 -39.16 18.17
CA TRP A 548 8.50 -39.62 18.49
C TRP A 548 8.38 -40.24 19.90
N PHE A 549 9.50 -40.60 20.55
CA PHE A 549 9.53 -41.03 21.95
C PHE A 549 9.81 -39.83 22.87
N ILE A 550 10.82 -39.03 22.55
CA ILE A 550 11.30 -37.91 23.39
C ILE A 550 10.18 -36.90 23.61
N ARG A 551 9.50 -36.48 22.54
CA ARG A 551 8.51 -35.41 22.62
C ARG A 551 7.31 -35.71 23.49
N PRO A 552 6.63 -36.91 23.40
CA PRO A 552 5.57 -37.24 24.34
C PRO A 552 6.05 -37.34 25.79
N MET A 553 7.25 -37.86 26.03
CA MET A 553 7.83 -37.96 27.37
C MET A 553 8.13 -36.58 27.99
N GLU A 554 8.63 -35.62 27.21
CA GLU A 554 8.94 -34.28 27.69
C GLU A 554 7.69 -33.42 27.89
N THR A 555 6.71 -33.52 26.98
CA THR A 555 5.60 -32.56 26.91
C THR A 555 4.32 -33.08 27.53
N GLY A 556 4.19 -34.38 27.74
CA GLY A 556 2.95 -35.04 28.14
C GLY A 556 1.84 -34.98 27.10
N LYS A 557 2.18 -34.66 25.83
CA LYS A 557 1.22 -34.43 24.73
C LYS A 557 1.46 -35.39 23.58
N ILE A 558 0.41 -35.60 22.78
CA ILE A 558 0.51 -36.33 21.52
C ILE A 558 1.45 -35.55 20.57
N HIS A 559 2.37 -36.27 19.94
CA HIS A 559 3.32 -35.76 18.98
C HIS A 559 3.11 -36.41 17.61
N VAL A 560 3.30 -35.64 16.54
CA VAL A 560 3.27 -36.09 15.14
C VAL A 560 4.58 -35.72 14.49
N THR A 561 5.28 -36.72 13.94
CA THR A 561 6.55 -36.49 13.25
C THR A 561 6.34 -35.86 11.88
N ASP A 562 7.40 -35.29 11.32
CA ASP A 562 7.41 -34.95 9.89
C ASP A 562 7.40 -36.24 9.03
N PHE A 563 7.25 -36.11 7.73
CA PHE A 563 7.31 -37.24 6.80
C PHE A 563 8.70 -37.91 6.80
N TYR A 564 8.67 -39.23 6.76
CA TYR A 564 9.87 -40.05 6.60
C TYR A 564 9.57 -41.28 5.74
N ILE A 565 10.65 -41.91 5.22
CA ILE A 565 10.53 -43.18 4.52
C ILE A 565 10.76 -44.33 5.49
N SER A 566 9.76 -45.20 5.64
CA SER A 566 9.84 -46.36 6.51
C SER A 566 10.95 -47.33 6.05
N LYS A 567 11.88 -47.65 6.93
CA LYS A 567 12.90 -48.68 6.65
C LYS A 567 12.33 -50.07 6.45
N MET A 568 11.16 -50.32 7.02
CA MET A 568 10.50 -51.64 6.93
C MET A 568 9.81 -51.83 5.59
N THR A 569 9.12 -50.82 5.10
CA THR A 569 8.23 -50.96 3.94
C THR A 569 8.62 -50.10 2.75
N GLY A 570 9.53 -49.13 2.92
CA GLY A 570 9.89 -48.16 1.87
C GLY A 570 8.77 -47.17 1.57
N ALA A 571 7.70 -47.13 2.32
CA ALA A 571 6.57 -46.23 2.13
C ALA A 571 6.80 -44.87 2.82
N LEU A 572 6.20 -43.82 2.30
CA LEU A 572 6.14 -42.52 2.95
C LEU A 572 5.15 -42.57 4.13
N CYS A 573 5.66 -42.29 5.34
CA CYS A 573 4.94 -42.43 6.59
C CYS A 573 5.04 -41.20 7.47
N ILE A 574 4.10 -41.09 8.41
CA ILE A 574 4.21 -40.24 9.60
C ILE A 574 4.01 -41.16 10.84
N THR A 575 4.69 -40.83 11.95
CA THR A 575 4.41 -41.47 13.24
C THR A 575 3.58 -40.51 14.10
N VAL A 576 2.47 -41.02 14.63
CA VAL A 576 1.73 -40.35 15.71
C VAL A 576 2.04 -41.09 16.99
N SER A 577 2.52 -40.38 17.99
CA SER A 577 2.89 -40.97 19.27
C SER A 577 2.23 -40.24 20.45
N ALA A 578 1.80 -40.98 21.42
CA ALA A 578 1.07 -40.47 22.57
C ALA A 578 1.59 -41.07 23.88
N PRO A 579 1.71 -40.29 24.96
CA PRO A 579 2.05 -40.83 26.28
C PRO A 579 0.87 -41.65 26.81
N ILE A 580 1.18 -42.81 27.37
CA ILE A 580 0.26 -43.59 28.14
C ILE A 580 0.37 -43.13 29.59
N VAL A 581 -0.72 -42.56 30.11
CA VAL A 581 -0.73 -41.96 31.46
C VAL A 581 -1.62 -42.81 32.39
N ASP A 582 -1.14 -43.06 33.59
CA ASP A 582 -1.88 -43.82 34.59
C ASP A 582 -2.91 -42.96 35.37
N GLU A 583 -3.51 -43.51 36.41
CA GLU A 583 -4.52 -42.86 37.25
C GLU A 583 -3.92 -41.73 38.15
N HIS A 584 -2.60 -41.61 38.21
CA HIS A 584 -1.87 -40.63 39.00
C HIS A 584 -1.21 -39.56 38.14
N ASP A 585 -1.59 -39.47 36.85
CA ASP A 585 -1.00 -38.57 35.83
C ASP A 585 0.51 -38.84 35.55
N GLU A 586 1.01 -40.07 35.88
CA GLU A 586 2.39 -40.45 35.56
C GLU A 586 2.47 -41.14 34.19
N ILE A 587 3.46 -40.76 33.39
CA ILE A 587 3.68 -41.38 32.08
C ILE A 587 4.32 -42.76 32.30
N ARG A 588 3.64 -43.80 31.81
CA ARG A 588 4.06 -45.22 31.93
C ARG A 588 4.74 -45.76 30.68
N GLY A 589 4.61 -45.07 29.57
CA GLY A 589 5.20 -45.40 28.29
C GLY A 589 4.65 -44.57 27.15
N VAL A 590 5.03 -44.91 25.93
CA VAL A 590 4.54 -44.22 24.73
C VAL A 590 3.94 -45.23 23.75
N PHE A 591 2.74 -44.93 23.28
CA PHE A 591 2.05 -45.62 22.20
C PHE A 591 2.42 -44.94 20.87
N GLY A 592 2.96 -45.68 19.90
CA GLY A 592 3.32 -45.22 18.58
C GLY A 592 2.50 -45.86 17.47
N VAL A 593 2.11 -45.06 16.48
CA VAL A 593 1.34 -45.51 15.33
C VAL A 593 1.97 -44.94 14.06
N ASP A 594 2.36 -45.84 13.15
CA ASP A 594 2.88 -45.44 11.83
C ASP A 594 1.77 -45.47 10.80
N ILE A 595 1.51 -44.36 10.15
CA ILE A 595 0.47 -44.19 9.15
C ILE A 595 1.09 -44.09 7.78
N ARG A 596 0.64 -44.94 6.86
CA ARG A 596 1.05 -44.93 5.46
C ARG A 596 0.26 -43.86 4.71
N PHE A 597 0.96 -42.89 4.22
CA PHE A 597 0.34 -41.70 3.63
C PHE A 597 -0.45 -42.01 2.35
N GLU A 598 0.05 -42.87 1.49
CA GLU A 598 -0.61 -43.26 0.24
C GLU A 598 -1.96 -43.96 0.47
N GLU A 599 -2.09 -44.78 1.54
CA GLU A 599 -3.34 -45.43 1.85
C GLU A 599 -4.36 -44.46 2.47
N TRP A 600 -3.87 -43.53 3.28
CA TRP A 600 -4.71 -42.51 3.86
C TRP A 600 -5.28 -41.55 2.78
N THR A 601 -4.47 -41.13 1.79
CA THR A 601 -4.91 -40.25 0.69
C THR A 601 -5.97 -40.90 -0.20
N LYS A 602 -5.96 -42.21 -0.37
CA LYS A 602 -6.99 -42.96 -1.11
C LYS A 602 -8.35 -43.01 -0.39
N SER A 603 -8.34 -42.95 0.94
CA SER A 603 -9.55 -42.96 1.76
C SER A 603 -10.28 -41.61 1.84
N VAL A 604 -9.64 -40.53 1.34
CA VAL A 604 -10.17 -39.17 1.35
C VAL A 604 -10.18 -38.70 -0.10
N ASP A 605 -11.33 -38.60 -0.74
CA ASP A 605 -11.57 -38.22 -2.15
C ASP A 605 -11.03 -36.83 -2.54
N LEU A 606 -9.78 -36.48 -2.19
CA LEU A 606 -9.25 -35.11 -2.15
C LEU A 606 -7.94 -34.90 -2.96
N ILE A 607 -7.57 -35.78 -3.90
CA ILE A 607 -6.32 -35.58 -4.61
C ILE A 607 -6.55 -34.92 -5.96
N SER A 608 -6.13 -33.63 -6.08
CA SER A 608 -5.87 -33.01 -7.38
C SER A 608 -4.55 -33.54 -7.98
N GLU A 609 -4.42 -33.54 -9.31
CA GLU A 609 -3.16 -33.91 -10.01
C GLU A 609 -1.95 -33.09 -9.52
N ALA A 610 -2.15 -31.86 -9.05
CA ALA A 610 -1.10 -31.01 -8.50
C ALA A 610 -0.60 -31.55 -7.17
N THR A 611 -1.51 -32.08 -6.33
CA THR A 611 -1.18 -32.68 -5.03
C THR A 611 -0.39 -33.99 -5.23
N GLU A 612 -0.79 -34.80 -6.19
CA GLU A 612 -0.09 -36.06 -6.50
C GLU A 612 1.35 -35.80 -6.97
N ARG A 613 1.55 -34.75 -7.80
CA ARG A 613 2.89 -34.30 -8.20
C ARG A 613 3.74 -33.79 -7.02
N ALA A 614 3.15 -33.02 -6.11
CA ALA A 614 3.82 -32.50 -4.93
C ALA A 614 4.25 -33.63 -3.97
N LEU A 615 3.38 -34.62 -3.76
CA LEU A 615 3.69 -35.81 -2.96
C LEU A 615 4.83 -36.66 -3.56
N LYS A 616 4.81 -36.83 -4.87
CA LYS A 616 5.88 -37.55 -5.58
C LYS A 616 7.21 -36.83 -5.46
N ALA A 617 7.20 -35.51 -5.54
CA ALA A 617 8.41 -34.70 -5.35
C ALA A 617 8.94 -34.79 -3.90
N GLU A 618 8.06 -34.77 -2.89
CA GLU A 618 8.43 -34.95 -1.47
C GLU A 618 9.03 -36.34 -1.20
N TYR A 619 8.42 -37.38 -1.78
CA TYR A 619 8.93 -38.75 -1.69
C TYR A 619 10.34 -38.86 -2.28
N GLU A 620 10.57 -38.31 -3.46
CA GLU A 620 11.88 -38.32 -4.10
C GLU A 620 12.92 -37.46 -3.33
N ALA A 621 12.50 -36.34 -2.75
CA ALA A 621 13.37 -35.50 -1.93
C ALA A 621 13.79 -36.22 -0.64
N LYS A 622 12.86 -36.88 0.07
CA LYS A 622 13.15 -37.65 1.27
C LYS A 622 14.00 -38.89 1.00
N LYS A 623 13.80 -39.52 -0.17
CA LYS A 623 14.63 -40.66 -0.61
C LYS A 623 16.09 -40.26 -0.85
N LYS A 624 16.35 -39.03 -1.29
CA LYS A 624 17.70 -38.49 -1.51
C LYS A 624 18.39 -37.99 -0.25
N SER A 625 17.65 -37.66 0.80
CA SER A 625 18.17 -37.01 2.01
C SER A 625 18.68 -37.96 3.09
N ASP A 626 18.73 -39.27 2.88
CA ASP A 626 19.11 -40.32 3.86
C ASP A 626 18.32 -40.28 5.21
N HIS A 627 17.18 -39.60 5.25
CA HIS A 627 16.31 -39.58 6.42
C HIS A 627 15.47 -40.85 6.48
N TRP A 628 16.14 -41.95 6.85
CA TRP A 628 15.53 -43.22 7.15
C TRP A 628 15.28 -43.32 8.68
N PHE A 629 14.03 -43.46 9.09
CA PHE A 629 13.63 -43.81 10.44
C PHE A 629 13.36 -45.29 10.57
#